data_74e3f4a181b4cfae1ddade5bcf3ba314
#
_entry.id   74e3f4a181b4cfae1ddade5bcf3ba314
#
_cell.length_a   1.000
_cell.length_b   1.000
_cell.length_c   1.000
_cell.angle_alpha   90.00
_cell.angle_beta   90.00
_cell.angle_gamma   90.00
#
_symmetry.space_group_name_H-M   'P 1'
#
loop_
_entity.id
_entity.type
_entity.pdbx_description
1 polymer ?
#
loop_
_entity_poly.entity_id
_entity_poly.type
_entity_poly.pdbx_seq_one_letter_code
_entity_poly.pdbx_strand_id
1 'polypeptide(L)'
;MTDVVALAQQLVRIDSSDPGAYEGEIGAWLHGWLKEAVERQGLGDVATLRTLEALPGRRCLMATIPGRAQDALALVCHQDTVTLGDGWSEGVDPVGGDVRDGQLWGRGACDMKGGMACALLAFKDALAETGRRRWEATAHGACACGRDEQELAGEAAFEGAEPWLPERPLKLILTVDEEDFMRGIEAAIDAGWVGERDWLLDTEPTDGKVRVAHKGRLWFEFHAEGVTAHASTPWRGADAVAAMAQAIVSLRTSVLALPEHHELGRTTITFGQIEGGYRPYVVPDQCRCWVDVRHVPPASSQLLKGLADEACRTAMEAVPGTDVTYTVTGDRPPVERDPESGLVSALERAAEQVTGAAAPIDVFTGYTDTAVCAGLNGNREIASYGPGSLEVAHKPDEHVPVQDLQRVAAVFKRLVLDVCFEQ
;
A
#
# COMPACT_ATOMS: atom_id res chain seq x y z
N MET A 1 -4.79 -16.82 -23.30
CA MET A 1 -4.87 -16.39 -21.89
C MET A 1 -3.69 -15.48 -21.62
N THR A 2 -3.91 -14.30 -21.05
CA THR A 2 -2.78 -13.44 -20.63
C THR A 2 -2.14 -14.12 -19.43
N ASP A 3 -0.86 -14.42 -19.51
CA ASP A 3 -0.08 -14.99 -18.42
C ASP A 3 0.26 -13.89 -17.41
N VAL A 4 0.14 -14.19 -16.11
CA VAL A 4 0.47 -13.24 -15.04
C VAL A 4 1.91 -12.76 -15.13
N VAL A 5 2.83 -13.64 -15.52
CA VAL A 5 4.24 -13.32 -15.69
C VAL A 5 4.45 -12.31 -16.82
N ALA A 6 3.83 -12.54 -17.98
CA ALA A 6 3.92 -11.62 -19.12
C ALA A 6 3.32 -10.25 -18.79
N LEU A 7 2.27 -10.19 -17.98
CA LEU A 7 1.67 -8.92 -17.51
C LEU A 7 2.60 -8.20 -16.52
N ALA A 8 3.14 -8.92 -15.55
CA ALA A 8 4.11 -8.37 -14.60
C ALA A 8 5.37 -7.86 -15.30
N GLN A 9 5.90 -8.58 -16.31
CA GLN A 9 7.02 -8.11 -17.12
C GLN A 9 6.72 -6.78 -17.82
N GLN A 10 5.50 -6.63 -18.36
CA GLN A 10 5.10 -5.36 -19.00
C GLN A 10 5.07 -4.20 -18.02
N LEU A 11 4.55 -4.44 -16.80
CA LEU A 11 4.49 -3.42 -15.74
C LEU A 11 5.89 -3.03 -15.24
N VAL A 12 6.78 -4.00 -15.02
CA VAL A 12 8.16 -3.75 -14.59
C VAL A 12 8.93 -2.92 -15.61
N ARG A 13 8.69 -3.11 -16.90
CA ARG A 13 9.34 -2.36 -17.99
C ARG A 13 8.95 -0.89 -18.08
N ILE A 14 7.92 -0.47 -17.38
CA ILE A 14 7.52 0.94 -17.30
C ILE A 14 8.11 1.51 -16.02
N ASP A 15 9.07 2.44 -16.14
CA ASP A 15 9.62 3.15 -14.97
C ASP A 15 8.55 4.04 -14.34
N SER A 16 8.31 3.85 -13.05
CA SER A 16 7.40 4.65 -12.22
C SER A 16 8.04 5.03 -10.89
N SER A 17 9.36 5.18 -10.88
CA SER A 17 10.14 5.51 -9.69
C SER A 17 9.80 6.88 -9.09
N ASP A 18 9.73 6.94 -7.77
CA ASP A 18 9.52 8.14 -6.95
C ASP A 18 10.69 8.31 -5.95
N PRO A 19 11.43 9.41 -5.99
CA PRO A 19 11.49 10.40 -7.08
C PRO A 19 12.10 9.82 -8.36
N GLY A 20 11.57 10.23 -9.51
CA GLY A 20 12.06 9.77 -10.81
C GLY A 20 11.07 10.01 -11.94
N ALA A 21 10.64 8.93 -12.61
CA ALA A 21 9.72 8.99 -13.74
C ALA A 21 8.27 9.26 -13.32
N TYR A 22 7.92 8.91 -12.08
CA TYR A 22 6.57 8.96 -11.53
C TYR A 22 5.56 8.11 -12.33
N GLU A 23 4.27 8.18 -11.98
CA GLU A 23 3.25 7.23 -12.47
C GLU A 23 2.61 7.62 -13.81
N GLY A 24 3.06 8.69 -14.48
CA GLY A 24 2.40 9.19 -15.69
C GLY A 24 2.25 8.15 -16.80
N GLU A 25 3.33 7.42 -17.13
CA GLU A 25 3.35 6.42 -18.19
C GLU A 25 2.59 5.14 -17.78
N ILE A 26 2.86 4.60 -16.59
CA ILE A 26 2.19 3.40 -16.11
C ILE A 26 0.69 3.64 -15.92
N GLY A 27 0.27 4.80 -15.42
CA GLY A 27 -1.14 5.16 -15.27
C GLY A 27 -1.88 5.23 -16.60
N ALA A 28 -1.25 5.80 -17.64
CA ALA A 28 -1.82 5.83 -18.99
C ALA A 28 -1.95 4.41 -19.58
N TRP A 29 -0.93 3.57 -19.39
CA TRP A 29 -0.94 2.18 -19.84
C TRP A 29 -2.05 1.37 -19.12
N LEU A 30 -2.15 1.48 -17.79
CA LEU A 30 -3.17 0.81 -16.96
C LEU A 30 -4.59 1.22 -17.38
N HIS A 31 -4.82 2.51 -17.59
CA HIS A 31 -6.10 3.01 -18.07
C HIS A 31 -6.48 2.39 -19.42
N GLY A 32 -5.54 2.36 -20.38
CA GLY A 32 -5.75 1.75 -21.69
C GLY A 32 -6.06 0.26 -21.61
N TRP A 33 -5.29 -0.48 -20.78
CA TRP A 33 -5.46 -1.91 -20.58
C TRP A 33 -6.83 -2.25 -19.97
N LEU A 34 -7.26 -1.52 -18.93
CA LEU A 34 -8.55 -1.71 -18.28
C LEU A 34 -9.71 -1.37 -19.21
N LYS A 35 -9.60 -0.27 -19.97
CA LYS A 35 -10.59 0.12 -20.97
C LYS A 35 -10.79 -0.99 -22.02
N GLU A 36 -9.69 -1.52 -22.57
CA GLU A 36 -9.76 -2.62 -23.53
C GLU A 36 -10.35 -3.89 -22.91
N ALA A 37 -10.02 -4.20 -21.63
CA ALA A 37 -10.59 -5.36 -20.94
C ALA A 37 -12.11 -5.25 -20.77
N VAL A 38 -12.63 -4.07 -20.42
CA VAL A 38 -14.07 -3.78 -20.31
C VAL A 38 -14.77 -3.87 -21.68
N GLU A 39 -14.19 -3.24 -22.71
CA GLU A 39 -14.74 -3.22 -24.06
C GLU A 39 -14.82 -4.63 -24.68
N ARG A 40 -13.80 -5.46 -24.48
CA ARG A 40 -13.78 -6.85 -24.96
C ARG A 40 -14.88 -7.74 -24.41
N GLN A 41 -15.40 -7.41 -23.22
CA GLN A 41 -16.50 -8.15 -22.59
C GLN A 41 -17.86 -7.51 -22.86
N GLY A 42 -17.92 -6.39 -23.61
CA GLY A 42 -19.15 -5.67 -23.89
C GLY A 42 -19.79 -5.06 -22.63
N LEU A 43 -18.99 -4.69 -21.62
CA LEU A 43 -19.44 -4.21 -20.30
C LEU A 43 -19.28 -2.70 -20.13
N GLY A 44 -19.14 -1.92 -21.21
CA GLY A 44 -18.95 -0.47 -21.13
C GLY A 44 -20.15 0.29 -20.53
N ASP A 45 -21.33 -0.33 -20.48
CA ASP A 45 -22.53 0.18 -19.83
C ASP A 45 -22.62 -0.19 -18.34
N VAL A 46 -21.75 -1.06 -17.85
CA VAL A 46 -21.78 -1.64 -16.49
C VAL A 46 -20.55 -1.27 -15.70
N ALA A 47 -19.38 -1.65 -16.20
CA ALA A 47 -18.12 -1.36 -15.53
C ALA A 47 -17.70 0.09 -15.75
N THR A 48 -17.21 0.74 -14.70
CA THR A 48 -16.79 2.16 -14.76
C THR A 48 -15.30 2.29 -14.54
N LEU A 49 -14.70 3.26 -15.24
CA LEU A 49 -13.30 3.70 -15.01
C LEU A 49 -13.32 5.16 -14.55
N ARG A 50 -12.68 5.46 -13.45
CA ARG A 50 -12.57 6.80 -12.87
C ARG A 50 -11.10 7.12 -12.62
N THR A 51 -10.72 8.37 -12.85
CA THR A 51 -9.40 8.91 -12.53
C THR A 51 -9.53 10.04 -11.52
N LEU A 52 -8.55 10.17 -10.64
CA LEU A 52 -8.45 11.22 -9.63
C LEU A 52 -7.03 11.76 -9.62
N GLU A 53 -6.85 13.04 -9.85
CA GLU A 53 -5.54 13.68 -9.69
C GLU A 53 -5.29 13.93 -8.19
N ALA A 54 -4.46 13.11 -7.58
CA ALA A 54 -4.09 13.22 -6.17
C ALA A 54 -2.98 14.24 -5.94
N LEU A 55 -2.05 14.35 -6.89
CA LEU A 55 -0.94 15.28 -6.91
C LEU A 55 -0.80 15.86 -8.32
N PRO A 56 -0.17 17.02 -8.51
CA PRO A 56 0.01 17.60 -9.84
C PRO A 56 0.61 16.61 -10.85
N GLY A 57 -0.19 16.20 -11.84
CA GLY A 57 0.20 15.25 -12.88
C GLY A 57 0.20 13.77 -12.45
N ARG A 58 -0.04 13.45 -11.17
CA ARG A 58 -0.05 12.08 -10.63
C ARG A 58 -1.49 11.65 -10.33
N ARG A 59 -1.94 10.58 -10.96
CA ARG A 59 -3.36 10.19 -10.95
C ARG A 59 -3.58 8.79 -10.45
N CYS A 60 -4.47 8.67 -9.46
CA CYS A 60 -5.09 7.41 -9.10
C CYS A 60 -6.11 6.98 -10.16
N LEU A 61 -6.31 5.68 -10.29
CA LEU A 61 -7.28 5.09 -11.19
C LEU A 61 -8.15 4.09 -10.41
N MET A 62 -9.47 4.11 -10.63
CA MET A 62 -10.38 3.11 -10.09
C MET A 62 -11.21 2.49 -11.20
N ALA A 63 -11.17 1.15 -11.28
CA ALA A 63 -12.09 0.36 -12.08
C ALA A 63 -13.11 -0.30 -11.15
N THR A 64 -14.41 -0.29 -11.53
CA THR A 64 -15.47 -0.86 -10.71
C THR A 64 -16.41 -1.73 -11.54
N ILE A 65 -16.66 -2.95 -11.06
CA ILE A 65 -17.80 -3.77 -11.46
C ILE A 65 -18.86 -3.59 -10.37
N PRO A 66 -20.04 -3.01 -10.65
CA PRO A 66 -21.07 -2.82 -9.64
C PRO A 66 -21.64 -4.16 -9.17
N GLY A 67 -22.19 -4.20 -7.98
CA GLY A 67 -22.83 -5.36 -7.38
C GLY A 67 -24.10 -4.97 -6.63
N ARG A 68 -24.80 -5.97 -6.07
CA ARG A 68 -26.04 -5.78 -5.31
C ARG A 68 -25.81 -5.25 -3.90
N ALA A 69 -24.73 -5.70 -3.25
CA ALA A 69 -24.35 -5.24 -1.93
C ALA A 69 -23.84 -3.77 -2.00
N GLN A 70 -23.85 -3.12 -0.84
CA GLN A 70 -23.29 -1.76 -0.72
C GLN A 70 -21.76 -1.80 -0.55
N ASP A 71 -21.26 -2.78 0.22
CA ASP A 71 -19.85 -2.90 0.57
C ASP A 71 -19.11 -3.69 -0.52
N ALA A 72 -18.03 -3.15 -1.04
CA ALA A 72 -17.25 -3.74 -2.12
C ALA A 72 -16.13 -4.66 -1.60
N LEU A 73 -15.66 -5.56 -2.46
CA LEU A 73 -14.28 -6.06 -2.38
C LEU A 73 -13.40 -5.10 -3.22
N ALA A 74 -12.35 -4.55 -2.63
CA ALA A 74 -11.42 -3.68 -3.30
C ALA A 74 -10.01 -4.27 -3.26
N LEU A 75 -9.42 -4.48 -4.44
CA LEU A 75 -8.01 -4.78 -4.61
C LEU A 75 -7.28 -3.44 -4.74
N VAL A 76 -6.32 -3.18 -3.86
CA VAL A 76 -5.58 -1.92 -3.79
C VAL A 76 -4.13 -2.17 -4.17
N CYS A 77 -3.59 -1.36 -5.09
CA CYS A 77 -2.22 -1.48 -5.55
C CYS A 77 -1.65 -0.08 -5.80
N HIS A 78 -0.41 0.17 -5.40
CA HIS A 78 0.27 1.39 -5.80
C HIS A 78 0.98 1.25 -7.14
N GLN A 79 1.06 2.35 -7.89
CA GLN A 79 1.65 2.42 -9.23
C GLN A 79 3.13 2.80 -9.18
N ASP A 80 3.53 3.56 -8.17
CA ASP A 80 4.89 4.01 -7.94
C ASP A 80 5.82 2.88 -7.48
N THR A 81 7.09 3.14 -7.52
CA THR A 81 8.14 2.33 -6.89
C THR A 81 9.16 3.28 -6.28
N VAL A 82 9.94 2.84 -5.32
CA VAL A 82 11.13 3.58 -4.91
C VAL A 82 12.09 3.78 -6.09
N THR A 83 13.06 4.67 -5.93
CA THR A 83 14.11 4.93 -6.94
C THR A 83 14.77 3.65 -7.44
N LEU A 84 15.24 3.66 -8.68
CA LEU A 84 15.95 2.52 -9.26
C LEU A 84 17.20 2.16 -8.44
N GLY A 85 17.91 3.17 -7.93
CA GLY A 85 19.12 2.98 -7.12
C GLY A 85 20.31 2.42 -7.90
N ASP A 86 21.45 2.34 -7.23
CA ASP A 86 22.70 1.79 -7.75
C ASP A 86 22.97 0.38 -7.16
N GLY A 87 23.95 -0.33 -7.70
CA GLY A 87 24.43 -1.60 -7.13
C GLY A 87 23.73 -2.83 -7.66
N TRP A 88 22.96 -2.74 -8.75
CA TRP A 88 22.40 -3.88 -9.44
C TRP A 88 23.51 -4.80 -9.98
N SER A 89 23.30 -6.11 -9.94
CA SER A 89 24.23 -7.11 -10.44
C SER A 89 24.45 -6.95 -11.95
N GLU A 90 25.63 -7.33 -12.44
CA GLU A 90 25.98 -7.26 -13.84
C GLU A 90 24.96 -8.00 -14.73
N GLY A 91 24.43 -7.31 -15.70
CA GLY A 91 23.42 -7.84 -16.64
C GLY A 91 21.99 -7.86 -16.10
N VAL A 92 21.70 -7.29 -14.92
CA VAL A 92 20.34 -7.03 -14.46
C VAL A 92 19.99 -5.58 -14.78
N ASP A 93 18.96 -5.41 -15.63
CA ASP A 93 18.37 -4.11 -15.92
C ASP A 93 17.22 -3.86 -14.92
N PRO A 94 17.27 -2.77 -14.12
CA PRO A 94 16.21 -2.44 -13.16
C PRO A 94 14.80 -2.38 -13.77
N VAL A 95 14.68 -2.04 -15.04
CA VAL A 95 13.41 -1.98 -15.77
C VAL A 95 13.32 -3.03 -16.90
N GLY A 96 14.17 -4.05 -16.86
CA GLY A 96 14.22 -5.09 -17.89
C GLY A 96 13.02 -6.06 -17.84
N GLY A 97 12.53 -6.36 -16.66
CA GLY A 97 11.47 -7.36 -16.46
C GLY A 97 11.85 -8.75 -16.99
N ASP A 98 13.11 -9.14 -16.81
CA ASP A 98 13.63 -10.42 -17.27
C ASP A 98 13.23 -11.56 -16.34
N VAL A 99 12.89 -12.71 -16.93
CA VAL A 99 12.69 -13.95 -16.16
C VAL A 99 13.96 -14.80 -16.27
N ARG A 100 14.60 -15.04 -15.12
CA ARG A 100 15.82 -15.86 -14.99
C ARG A 100 15.70 -16.75 -13.75
N ASP A 101 16.08 -17.99 -13.86
CA ASP A 101 16.10 -18.97 -12.74
C ASP A 101 14.78 -19.05 -11.97
N GLY A 102 13.63 -18.90 -12.67
CA GLY A 102 12.32 -18.94 -12.05
C GLY A 102 11.92 -17.67 -11.26
N GLN A 103 12.68 -16.58 -11.42
CA GLN A 103 12.42 -15.26 -10.82
C GLN A 103 12.15 -14.23 -11.92
N LEU A 104 11.23 -13.31 -11.67
CA LEU A 104 11.05 -12.08 -12.46
C LEU A 104 11.85 -10.97 -11.76
N TRP A 105 12.81 -10.37 -12.48
CA TRP A 105 13.74 -9.37 -11.95
C TRP A 105 13.37 -7.97 -12.41
N GLY A 106 13.55 -7.00 -11.50
CA GLY A 106 13.43 -5.57 -11.78
C GLY A 106 12.81 -4.80 -10.63
N ARG A 107 12.94 -3.48 -10.65
CA ARG A 107 12.32 -2.58 -9.66
C ARG A 107 10.79 -2.65 -9.76
N GLY A 108 10.14 -2.85 -8.61
CA GLY A 108 8.70 -3.05 -8.56
C GLY A 108 8.26 -4.49 -8.87
N ALA A 109 9.17 -5.40 -9.26
CA ALA A 109 8.78 -6.78 -9.51
C ALA A 109 8.16 -7.43 -8.28
N CYS A 110 8.68 -7.11 -7.10
CA CYS A 110 8.18 -7.53 -5.81
C CYS A 110 7.22 -6.49 -5.21
N ASP A 111 7.61 -5.22 -5.20
CA ASP A 111 6.91 -4.12 -4.54
C ASP A 111 6.48 -3.01 -5.52
N MET A 112 5.16 -3.01 -6.01
CA MET A 112 4.22 -4.14 -5.91
C MET A 112 3.61 -4.49 -7.28
N LYS A 113 4.33 -4.25 -8.42
CA LYS A 113 3.81 -4.51 -9.79
C LYS A 113 3.49 -5.98 -10.04
N GLY A 114 4.20 -6.90 -9.36
CA GLY A 114 3.87 -8.33 -9.36
C GLY A 114 2.49 -8.61 -8.78
N GLY A 115 2.21 -8.02 -7.62
CA GLY A 115 0.90 -8.07 -6.98
C GLY A 115 -0.18 -7.40 -7.80
N MET A 116 0.11 -6.23 -8.37
CA MET A 116 -0.77 -5.51 -9.29
C MET A 116 -1.14 -6.36 -10.52
N ALA A 117 -0.19 -7.10 -11.10
CA ALA A 117 -0.48 -8.01 -12.21
C ALA A 117 -1.48 -9.10 -11.83
N CYS A 118 -1.37 -9.64 -10.60
CA CYS A 118 -2.31 -10.62 -10.06
C CYS A 118 -3.72 -10.01 -9.90
N ALA A 119 -3.81 -8.78 -9.36
CA ALA A 119 -5.07 -8.06 -9.18
C ALA A 119 -5.74 -7.71 -10.51
N LEU A 120 -4.97 -7.23 -11.49
CA LEU A 120 -5.46 -6.95 -12.85
C LEU A 120 -6.06 -8.19 -13.51
N LEU A 121 -5.42 -9.36 -13.37
CA LEU A 121 -5.96 -10.60 -13.93
C LEU A 121 -7.23 -11.03 -13.20
N ALA A 122 -7.27 -10.94 -11.88
CA ALA A 122 -8.48 -11.26 -11.11
C ALA A 122 -9.65 -10.35 -11.51
N PHE A 123 -9.41 -9.06 -11.69
CA PHE A 123 -10.41 -8.11 -12.18
C PHE A 123 -10.88 -8.45 -13.60
N LYS A 124 -9.97 -8.79 -14.50
CA LYS A 124 -10.29 -9.22 -15.87
C LYS A 124 -11.12 -10.51 -15.89
N ASP A 125 -10.78 -11.49 -15.04
CA ASP A 125 -11.56 -12.71 -14.92
C ASP A 125 -12.98 -12.43 -14.37
N ALA A 126 -13.12 -11.48 -13.45
CA ALA A 126 -14.41 -11.00 -12.96
C ALA A 126 -15.25 -10.32 -14.05
N LEU A 127 -14.64 -9.53 -14.92
CA LEU A 127 -15.31 -8.97 -16.11
C LEU A 127 -15.85 -10.08 -17.01
N ALA A 128 -15.03 -11.10 -17.29
CA ALA A 128 -15.44 -12.22 -18.13
C ALA A 128 -16.59 -13.01 -17.51
N GLU A 129 -16.54 -13.27 -16.20
CA GLU A 129 -17.60 -13.95 -15.47
C GLU A 129 -18.91 -13.13 -15.44
N THR A 130 -18.79 -11.80 -15.23
CA THR A 130 -19.95 -10.90 -15.31
C THR A 130 -20.60 -10.93 -16.68
N GLY A 131 -19.82 -10.85 -17.75
CA GLY A 131 -20.31 -10.95 -19.13
C GLY A 131 -21.01 -12.28 -19.39
N ARG A 132 -20.41 -13.39 -18.97
CA ARG A 132 -20.99 -14.75 -19.10
C ARG A 132 -22.35 -14.85 -18.39
N ARG A 133 -22.42 -14.45 -17.12
CA ARG A 133 -23.67 -14.55 -16.32
C ARG A 133 -24.76 -13.60 -16.83
N ARG A 134 -24.40 -12.44 -17.31
CA ARG A 134 -25.37 -11.53 -17.96
C ARG A 134 -25.96 -12.16 -19.24
N TRP A 135 -25.09 -12.75 -20.07
CA TRP A 135 -25.54 -13.45 -21.28
C TRP A 135 -26.48 -14.62 -20.95
N GLU A 136 -26.13 -15.45 -19.96
CA GLU A 136 -26.97 -16.58 -19.51
C GLU A 136 -28.33 -16.11 -18.97
N ALA A 137 -28.36 -15.05 -18.15
CA ALA A 137 -29.59 -14.48 -17.62
C ALA A 137 -30.51 -13.98 -18.76
N THR A 138 -29.93 -13.37 -19.80
CA THR A 138 -30.68 -12.88 -20.97
C THR A 138 -31.19 -14.04 -21.82
N ALA A 139 -30.37 -15.06 -22.06
CA ALA A 139 -30.72 -16.23 -22.84
C ALA A 139 -31.86 -17.06 -22.18
N HIS A 140 -31.81 -17.25 -20.84
CA HIS A 140 -32.87 -17.91 -20.11
C HIS A 140 -34.18 -17.11 -20.11
N GLY A 141 -34.12 -15.79 -20.00
CA GLY A 141 -35.29 -14.91 -20.12
C GLY A 141 -35.96 -15.00 -21.50
N ALA A 142 -35.15 -15.09 -22.56
CA ALA A 142 -35.66 -15.25 -23.93
C ALA A 142 -36.27 -16.63 -24.20
N CYS A 143 -35.67 -17.71 -23.70
CA CYS A 143 -36.22 -19.06 -23.82
C CYS A 143 -37.55 -19.19 -23.08
N ALA A 144 -37.69 -18.53 -21.91
CA ALA A 144 -38.96 -18.48 -21.17
C ALA A 144 -40.07 -17.72 -21.93
N CYS A 145 -39.72 -16.82 -22.85
CA CYS A 145 -40.65 -16.07 -23.68
C CYS A 145 -40.93 -16.72 -25.05
N GLY A 146 -40.36 -17.89 -25.37
CA GLY A 146 -40.62 -18.68 -26.58
C GLY A 146 -40.02 -18.07 -27.87
N ARG A 147 -38.96 -17.26 -27.79
CA ARG A 147 -38.24 -16.70 -28.93
C ARG A 147 -37.05 -17.56 -29.33
N ASP A 148 -36.79 -17.64 -30.64
CA ASP A 148 -35.65 -18.41 -31.20
C ASP A 148 -34.31 -17.71 -30.95
N GLU A 149 -33.24 -18.47 -30.70
CA GLU A 149 -31.87 -17.98 -30.47
C GLU A 149 -31.31 -17.11 -31.60
N GLN A 150 -31.84 -17.25 -32.83
CA GLN A 150 -31.40 -16.45 -33.99
C GLN A 150 -31.97 -15.03 -34.02
N GLU A 151 -33.09 -14.75 -33.34
CA GLU A 151 -33.64 -13.39 -33.21
C GLU A 151 -32.91 -12.54 -32.19
N LEU A 152 -32.17 -13.17 -31.24
CA LEU A 152 -31.48 -12.48 -30.15
C LEU A 152 -30.14 -11.86 -30.53
N ALA A 153 -29.56 -12.24 -31.66
CA ALA A 153 -28.26 -11.76 -32.11
C ALA A 153 -28.28 -10.29 -32.64
N GLY A 154 -29.41 -9.65 -32.73
CA GLY A 154 -29.59 -8.34 -33.37
C GLY A 154 -30.43 -7.31 -32.64
N GLU A 155 -31.06 -7.63 -31.52
CA GLU A 155 -31.91 -6.66 -30.80
C GLU A 155 -31.39 -6.29 -29.42
N ALA A 156 -31.35 -5.00 -29.12
CA ALA A 156 -31.04 -4.41 -27.85
C ALA A 156 -31.88 -5.02 -26.71
N ALA A 157 -31.24 -5.19 -25.60
CA ALA A 157 -31.71 -5.51 -24.26
C ALA A 157 -33.23 -5.46 -24.05
N PHE A 158 -33.77 -6.48 -23.42
CA PHE A 158 -35.13 -6.48 -22.87
C PHE A 158 -35.39 -5.20 -22.08
N GLU A 159 -36.25 -4.31 -22.59
CA GLU A 159 -36.76 -3.20 -21.78
C GLU A 159 -37.50 -3.76 -20.57
N GLY A 160 -36.92 -3.61 -19.36
CA GLY A 160 -37.58 -3.87 -18.09
C GLY A 160 -37.00 -4.98 -17.21
N ALA A 161 -36.02 -5.81 -17.65
CA ALA A 161 -35.30 -6.71 -16.78
C ALA A 161 -34.09 -6.02 -16.18
N GLU A 162 -33.96 -6.02 -14.84
CA GLU A 162 -32.75 -5.53 -14.21
C GLU A 162 -31.54 -6.37 -14.68
N PRO A 163 -30.43 -5.72 -15.09
CA PRO A 163 -29.24 -6.44 -15.53
C PRO A 163 -28.70 -7.30 -14.39
N TRP A 164 -28.28 -8.54 -14.70
CA TRP A 164 -27.61 -9.37 -13.72
C TRP A 164 -26.34 -8.67 -13.21
N LEU A 165 -26.16 -8.63 -11.89
CA LEU A 165 -25.01 -8.03 -11.21
C LEU A 165 -24.43 -9.05 -10.22
N PRO A 166 -23.10 -9.01 -9.98
CA PRO A 166 -22.46 -9.71 -8.87
C PRO A 166 -23.13 -9.41 -7.51
N GLU A 167 -23.02 -10.30 -6.57
CA GLU A 167 -23.55 -10.08 -5.22
C GLU A 167 -22.81 -8.92 -4.51
N ARG A 168 -21.49 -8.88 -4.62
CA ARG A 168 -20.67 -7.80 -4.07
C ARG A 168 -19.97 -7.03 -5.19
N PRO A 169 -19.94 -5.69 -5.14
CA PRO A 169 -19.13 -4.91 -6.08
C PRO A 169 -17.66 -5.28 -5.99
N LEU A 170 -16.96 -5.26 -7.13
CA LEU A 170 -15.50 -5.39 -7.17
C LEU A 170 -14.90 -4.06 -7.60
N LYS A 171 -13.96 -3.55 -6.81
CA LYS A 171 -13.15 -2.38 -7.13
C LYS A 171 -11.69 -2.81 -7.34
N LEU A 172 -11.01 -2.20 -8.29
CA LEU A 172 -9.56 -2.19 -8.41
C LEU A 172 -9.13 -0.74 -8.28
N ILE A 173 -8.39 -0.42 -7.23
CA ILE A 173 -7.92 0.93 -6.92
C ILE A 173 -6.42 0.95 -7.10
N LEU A 174 -5.94 1.79 -8.01
CA LEU A 174 -4.53 1.96 -8.34
C LEU A 174 -4.11 3.35 -7.87
N THR A 175 -3.31 3.40 -6.82
CA THR A 175 -2.91 4.61 -6.11
C THR A 175 -1.57 5.15 -6.62
N VAL A 176 -1.18 6.30 -6.14
CA VAL A 176 0.12 6.96 -6.39
C VAL A 176 0.71 7.40 -5.06
N ASP A 177 2.06 7.58 -5.01
CA ASP A 177 2.74 8.17 -3.85
C ASP A 177 2.68 7.28 -2.59
N GLU A 178 2.54 5.98 -2.74
CA GLU A 178 2.51 5.07 -1.59
C GLU A 178 3.86 5.04 -0.89
N GLU A 179 4.93 4.94 -1.65
CA GLU A 179 6.31 4.80 -1.21
C GLU A 179 6.87 6.04 -0.46
N ASP A 180 6.16 7.18 -0.51
CA ASP A 180 6.55 8.42 0.17
C ASP A 180 5.54 8.81 1.26
N PHE A 181 4.42 9.44 0.91
CA PHE A 181 3.44 9.96 1.89
C PHE A 181 2.06 9.31 1.83
N MET A 182 1.76 8.44 0.86
CA MET A 182 0.45 7.77 0.69
C MET A 182 -0.70 8.76 0.41
N ARG A 183 -0.39 9.88 -0.27
CA ARG A 183 -1.40 10.93 -0.59
C ARG A 183 -2.42 10.46 -1.61
N GLY A 184 -2.08 9.45 -2.43
CA GLY A 184 -2.98 8.85 -3.39
C GLY A 184 -4.18 8.18 -2.74
N ILE A 185 -3.95 7.35 -1.75
CA ILE A 185 -5.05 6.68 -1.03
C ILE A 185 -5.85 7.66 -0.16
N GLU A 186 -5.20 8.69 0.43
CA GLU A 186 -5.91 9.75 1.15
C GLU A 186 -6.90 10.48 0.22
N ALA A 187 -6.45 10.87 -0.97
CA ALA A 187 -7.32 11.49 -1.96
C ALA A 187 -8.46 10.56 -2.42
N ALA A 188 -8.19 9.25 -2.54
CA ALA A 188 -9.21 8.26 -2.86
C ALA A 188 -10.26 8.11 -1.75
N ILE A 189 -9.87 8.17 -0.47
CA ILE A 189 -10.79 8.19 0.68
C ILE A 189 -11.65 9.45 0.62
N ASP A 190 -11.06 10.63 0.46
CA ASP A 190 -11.77 11.92 0.39
C ASP A 190 -12.75 11.99 -0.78
N ALA A 191 -12.42 11.34 -1.92
CA ALA A 191 -13.28 11.23 -3.07
C ALA A 191 -14.40 10.17 -2.94
N GLY A 192 -14.47 9.45 -1.80
CA GLY A 192 -15.45 8.41 -1.54
C GLY A 192 -15.26 7.13 -2.35
N TRP A 193 -14.01 6.86 -2.79
CA TRP A 193 -13.68 5.60 -3.50
C TRP A 193 -13.63 4.41 -2.55
N VAL A 194 -13.34 4.66 -1.27
CA VAL A 194 -13.20 3.66 -0.21
C VAL A 194 -14.27 3.88 0.84
N GLY A 195 -15.10 2.88 1.07
CA GLY A 195 -16.11 2.86 2.13
C GLY A 195 -15.57 2.30 3.45
N GLU A 196 -16.21 2.68 4.58
CA GLU A 196 -15.81 2.20 5.92
C GLU A 196 -15.94 0.68 6.10
N ARG A 197 -16.74 0.01 5.27
CA ARG A 197 -17.02 -1.42 5.34
C ARG A 197 -16.61 -2.17 4.08
N ASP A 198 -15.95 -1.50 3.14
CA ASP A 198 -15.35 -2.17 2.00
C ASP A 198 -14.29 -3.16 2.50
N TRP A 199 -14.19 -4.30 1.87
CA TRP A 199 -13.14 -5.27 2.10
C TRP A 199 -11.92 -4.86 1.29
N LEU A 200 -10.86 -4.43 1.96
CA LEU A 200 -9.69 -3.81 1.34
C LEU A 200 -8.49 -4.78 1.40
N LEU A 201 -8.11 -5.28 0.26
CA LEU A 201 -6.95 -6.17 0.10
C LEU A 201 -5.87 -5.44 -0.69
N ASP A 202 -4.76 -5.05 -0.06
CA ASP A 202 -3.59 -4.64 -0.80
C ASP A 202 -2.73 -5.83 -1.23
N THR A 203 -1.93 -5.60 -2.27
CA THR A 203 -1.19 -6.67 -2.95
C THR A 203 0.31 -6.63 -2.68
N GLU A 204 0.67 -6.07 -1.51
CA GLU A 204 2.01 -5.98 -0.98
C GLU A 204 2.72 -7.34 -0.87
N PRO A 205 4.06 -7.39 -0.95
CA PRO A 205 4.79 -8.64 -0.79
C PRO A 205 4.68 -9.19 0.64
N THR A 206 4.16 -10.40 0.80
CA THR A 206 3.82 -10.95 2.12
C THR A 206 4.41 -12.32 2.43
N ASP A 207 5.28 -12.88 1.60
CA ASP A 207 5.83 -14.24 1.76
C ASP A 207 4.75 -15.34 1.83
N GLY A 208 3.59 -15.11 1.17
CA GLY A 208 2.46 -16.05 1.21
C GLY A 208 1.67 -16.06 2.52
N LYS A 209 1.87 -15.06 3.37
CA LYS A 209 1.14 -14.88 4.64
C LYS A 209 0.05 -13.84 4.47
N VAL A 210 -1.02 -13.95 5.23
CA VAL A 210 -2.05 -12.91 5.34
C VAL A 210 -1.62 -11.92 6.42
N ARG A 211 -1.32 -10.68 6.04
CA ARG A 211 -0.92 -9.63 6.98
C ARG A 211 -2.16 -8.85 7.40
N VAL A 212 -2.41 -8.76 8.69
CA VAL A 212 -3.72 -8.29 9.25
C VAL A 212 -3.60 -7.15 10.25
N ALA A 213 -2.38 -6.72 10.54
CA ALA A 213 -2.11 -5.67 11.54
C ALA A 213 -0.85 -4.90 11.16
N HIS A 214 -0.81 -3.60 11.49
CA HIS A 214 0.28 -2.71 11.10
C HIS A 214 0.77 -1.90 12.30
N LYS A 215 2.10 -1.69 12.38
CA LYS A 215 2.65 -0.70 13.32
C LYS A 215 2.28 0.70 12.87
N GLY A 216 1.95 1.58 13.81
CA GLY A 216 1.82 2.99 13.53
C GLY A 216 3.16 3.61 13.15
N ARG A 217 3.12 4.75 12.47
CA ARG A 217 4.28 5.52 12.04
C ARG A 217 4.17 6.94 12.54
N LEU A 218 5.16 7.42 13.30
CA LEU A 218 5.25 8.80 13.74
C LEU A 218 6.64 9.35 13.42
N TRP A 219 6.69 10.37 12.56
CA TRP A 219 7.92 11.02 12.15
C TRP A 219 8.07 12.37 12.84
N PHE A 220 9.26 12.60 13.40
CA PHE A 220 9.64 13.87 13.99
C PHE A 220 10.83 14.47 13.25
N GLU A 221 10.84 15.78 13.14
CA GLU A 221 12.02 16.59 12.85
C GLU A 221 12.32 17.45 14.06
N PHE A 222 13.41 17.14 14.78
CA PHE A 222 13.88 17.90 15.92
C PHE A 222 14.82 19.00 15.47
N HIS A 223 14.69 20.16 16.12
CA HIS A 223 15.51 21.34 15.91
C HIS A 223 16.09 21.79 17.26
N ALA A 224 17.41 21.95 17.33
CA ALA A 224 18.07 22.54 18.47
C ALA A 224 18.76 23.85 18.03
N GLU A 225 18.44 24.92 18.70
CA GLU A 225 19.08 26.22 18.54
C GLU A 225 19.94 26.54 19.78
N GLY A 226 21.07 27.13 19.58
CA GLY A 226 22.04 27.45 20.62
C GLY A 226 22.71 28.78 20.38
N VAL A 227 23.92 28.97 20.94
CA VAL A 227 24.69 30.19 20.80
C VAL A 227 26.13 29.85 20.48
N THR A 228 26.67 30.42 19.41
CA THR A 228 28.07 30.23 19.01
C THR A 228 29.04 30.83 20.03
N ALA A 229 30.16 30.14 20.22
CA ALA A 229 31.29 30.65 21.00
C ALA A 229 32.59 29.99 20.51
N HIS A 230 33.74 30.54 20.92
CA HIS A 230 35.01 29.88 20.71
C HIS A 230 35.12 28.64 21.58
N ALA A 231 35.57 27.51 21.01
CA ALA A 231 35.60 26.23 21.71
C ALA A 231 36.49 26.19 22.99
N SER A 232 37.41 27.15 23.15
CA SER A 232 38.20 27.29 24.39
C SER A 232 37.43 28.02 25.52
N THR A 233 36.27 28.63 25.22
CA THR A 233 35.40 29.32 26.18
C THR A 233 33.93 28.90 25.97
N PRO A 234 33.62 27.57 26.00
CA PRO A 234 32.30 27.08 25.61
C PRO A 234 31.17 27.57 26.52
N TRP A 235 31.46 27.94 27.77
CA TRP A 235 30.50 28.54 28.73
C TRP A 235 29.96 29.92 28.29
N ARG A 236 30.48 30.52 27.21
CA ARG A 236 29.96 31.76 26.60
C ARG A 236 28.94 31.48 25.49
N GLY A 237 28.79 30.23 25.11
CA GLY A 237 27.84 29.77 24.13
C GLY A 237 26.84 28.76 24.72
N ALA A 238 26.04 28.20 23.85
CA ALA A 238 25.12 27.09 24.16
C ALA A 238 25.19 26.06 23.01
N ASP A 239 25.60 24.85 23.31
CA ASP A 239 25.92 23.82 22.31
C ASP A 239 24.67 23.09 21.85
N ALA A 240 24.18 23.40 20.66
CA ALA A 240 23.00 22.76 20.06
C ALA A 240 23.20 21.28 19.75
N VAL A 241 24.42 20.85 19.41
CA VAL A 241 24.72 19.43 19.16
C VAL A 241 24.69 18.63 20.47
N ALA A 242 25.24 19.19 21.55
CA ALA A 242 25.17 18.57 22.87
C ALA A 242 23.72 18.45 23.36
N ALA A 243 22.89 19.49 23.17
CA ALA A 243 21.47 19.47 23.51
C ALA A 243 20.72 18.39 22.69
N MET A 244 20.95 18.31 21.39
CA MET A 244 20.36 17.27 20.52
C MET A 244 20.78 15.87 20.98
N ALA A 245 22.02 15.66 21.36
CA ALA A 245 22.46 14.36 21.90
C ALA A 245 21.70 13.95 23.18
N GLN A 246 21.39 14.91 24.08
CA GLN A 246 20.57 14.67 25.25
C GLN A 246 19.12 14.33 24.87
N ALA A 247 18.51 15.06 23.92
CA ALA A 247 17.16 14.77 23.43
C ALA A 247 17.07 13.35 22.85
N ILE A 248 18.05 12.95 22.00
CA ILE A 248 18.14 11.62 21.41
C ILE A 248 18.19 10.51 22.49
N VAL A 249 19.06 10.66 23.49
CA VAL A 249 19.22 9.66 24.56
C VAL A 249 17.94 9.56 25.40
N SER A 250 17.35 10.69 25.75
CA SER A 250 16.11 10.76 26.54
C SER A 250 14.95 10.11 25.79
N LEU A 251 14.69 10.53 24.57
CA LEU A 251 13.59 10.00 23.76
C LEU A 251 13.77 8.50 23.50
N ARG A 252 14.97 8.06 23.09
CA ARG A 252 15.26 6.66 22.87
C ARG A 252 15.01 5.80 24.09
N THR A 253 15.46 6.24 25.25
CA THR A 253 15.29 5.52 26.52
C THR A 253 13.79 5.36 26.86
N SER A 254 13.02 6.42 26.73
CA SER A 254 11.59 6.44 27.03
C SER A 254 10.79 5.57 26.05
N VAL A 255 11.09 5.64 24.75
CA VAL A 255 10.40 4.83 23.72
C VAL A 255 10.70 3.34 23.89
N LEU A 256 11.95 2.97 24.16
CA LEU A 256 12.33 1.57 24.37
C LEU A 256 11.82 0.96 25.69
N ALA A 257 11.36 1.78 26.62
CA ALA A 257 10.72 1.35 27.87
C ALA A 257 9.21 1.10 27.72
N LEU A 258 8.60 1.42 26.57
CA LEU A 258 7.19 1.16 26.31
C LEU A 258 6.89 -0.35 26.27
N PRO A 259 5.68 -0.76 26.71
CA PRO A 259 5.29 -2.16 26.70
C PRO A 259 5.23 -2.73 25.29
N GLU A 260 5.45 -4.03 25.17
CA GLU A 260 5.28 -4.77 23.94
C GLU A 260 3.80 -5.09 23.68
N HIS A 261 3.42 -5.09 22.39
CA HIS A 261 2.13 -5.65 21.96
C HIS A 261 2.29 -7.14 21.64
N HIS A 262 1.28 -7.95 21.97
CA HIS A 262 1.38 -9.42 21.85
C HIS A 262 1.55 -9.92 20.41
N GLU A 263 0.99 -9.23 19.40
CA GLU A 263 1.15 -9.57 17.97
C GLU A 263 2.21 -8.66 17.29
N LEU A 264 2.12 -7.33 17.48
CA LEU A 264 2.98 -6.36 16.79
C LEU A 264 4.39 -6.21 17.41
N GLY A 265 4.63 -6.82 18.58
CA GLY A 265 5.92 -6.76 19.25
C GLY A 265 6.21 -5.38 19.85
N ARG A 266 7.44 -4.89 19.70
CA ARG A 266 7.92 -3.64 20.33
C ARG A 266 7.70 -2.42 19.46
N THR A 267 7.46 -1.27 20.12
CA THR A 267 7.71 0.05 19.52
C THR A 267 9.19 0.19 19.22
N THR A 268 9.53 0.68 18.04
CA THR A 268 10.91 0.92 17.60
C THR A 268 11.14 2.40 17.30
N ILE A 269 12.40 2.84 17.43
CA ILE A 269 12.82 4.20 17.12
C ILE A 269 14.13 4.18 16.34
N THR A 270 14.19 4.98 15.27
CA THR A 270 15.36 5.15 14.42
C THR A 270 15.65 6.63 14.27
N PHE A 271 16.90 7.03 14.46
CA PHE A 271 17.41 8.36 14.16
C PHE A 271 18.06 8.28 12.78
N GLY A 272 17.26 8.59 11.74
CA GLY A 272 17.64 8.35 10.35
C GLY A 272 18.67 9.31 9.82
N GLN A 273 18.65 10.56 10.32
CA GLN A 273 19.56 11.62 9.89
C GLN A 273 19.82 12.60 11.02
N ILE A 274 21.04 13.10 11.10
CA ILE A 274 21.43 14.20 12.00
C ILE A 274 22.38 15.14 11.29
N GLU A 275 22.16 16.45 11.44
CA GLU A 275 22.98 17.50 10.86
C GLU A 275 23.23 18.59 11.89
N GLY A 276 24.48 19.04 12.06
CA GLY A 276 24.78 20.13 13.00
C GLY A 276 26.24 20.49 13.08
N GLY A 277 26.48 21.71 13.53
CA GLY A 277 27.82 22.25 13.73
C GLY A 277 28.52 22.70 12.45
N TYR A 278 29.71 23.34 12.62
CA TYR A 278 30.49 23.92 11.53
C TYR A 278 31.93 23.39 11.51
N ARG A 279 32.65 23.63 12.62
CA ARG A 279 34.07 23.30 12.79
C ARG A 279 34.38 22.95 14.24
N PRO A 280 35.42 22.13 14.52
CA PRO A 280 35.72 21.67 15.87
C PRO A 280 36.05 22.78 16.89
N TYR A 281 36.39 23.97 16.42
CA TYR A 281 36.78 25.13 17.25
C TYR A 281 35.63 26.15 17.44
N VAL A 282 34.38 25.80 17.05
CA VAL A 282 33.19 26.66 17.22
C VAL A 282 32.11 25.86 17.97
N VAL A 283 31.57 26.42 19.05
CA VAL A 283 30.36 25.88 19.70
C VAL A 283 29.20 25.97 18.71
N PRO A 284 28.55 24.87 18.36
CA PRO A 284 27.47 24.85 17.35
C PRO A 284 26.19 25.50 17.89
N ASP A 285 25.57 26.32 17.07
CA ASP A 285 24.30 27.01 17.38
C ASP A 285 23.07 26.36 16.70
N GLN A 286 23.28 25.35 15.88
CA GLN A 286 22.18 24.62 15.21
C GLN A 286 22.47 23.12 15.13
N CYS A 287 21.40 22.32 15.35
CA CYS A 287 21.38 20.89 15.07
C CYS A 287 19.98 20.44 14.70
N ARG A 288 19.86 19.56 13.71
CA ARG A 288 18.60 18.92 13.30
C ARG A 288 18.72 17.42 13.37
N CYS A 289 17.60 16.74 13.65
CA CYS A 289 17.55 15.29 13.67
C CYS A 289 16.19 14.78 13.20
N TRP A 290 16.19 13.85 12.24
CA TRP A 290 14.98 13.20 11.72
C TRP A 290 14.83 11.83 12.37
N VAL A 291 13.62 11.57 12.89
CA VAL A 291 13.33 10.41 13.73
C VAL A 291 12.11 9.68 13.20
N ASP A 292 12.22 8.37 13.00
CA ASP A 292 11.12 7.44 12.70
C ASP A 292 10.78 6.62 13.94
N VAL A 293 9.53 6.70 14.39
CA VAL A 293 8.99 5.84 15.46
C VAL A 293 7.91 4.94 14.88
N ARG A 294 8.12 3.61 14.96
CA ARG A 294 7.11 2.61 14.62
C ARG A 294 6.48 2.11 15.91
N HIS A 295 5.27 2.55 16.19
CA HIS A 295 4.64 2.31 17.47
C HIS A 295 3.53 1.27 17.41
N VAL A 296 3.28 0.67 18.57
CA VAL A 296 2.26 -0.37 18.77
C VAL A 296 1.38 -0.02 19.96
N PRO A 297 0.12 -0.48 20.02
CA PRO A 297 -0.70 -0.27 21.21
C PRO A 297 -0.02 -0.84 22.48
N PRO A 298 -0.19 -0.21 23.64
CA PRO A 298 -1.06 0.93 23.91
C PRO A 298 -0.43 2.31 23.60
N ALA A 299 0.75 2.37 22.98
CA ALA A 299 1.40 3.64 22.64
C ALA A 299 0.60 4.37 21.54
N SER A 300 0.13 5.57 21.87
CA SER A 300 -0.53 6.47 20.93
C SER A 300 0.42 7.57 20.45
N SER A 301 0.10 8.22 19.33
CA SER A 301 0.80 9.41 18.88
C SER A 301 0.85 10.51 19.94
N GLN A 302 -0.23 10.67 20.74
CA GLN A 302 -0.26 11.64 21.82
C GLN A 302 0.75 11.31 22.93
N LEU A 303 0.88 10.04 23.30
CA LEU A 303 1.89 9.60 24.26
C LEU A 303 3.30 9.88 23.75
N LEU A 304 3.57 9.54 22.48
CA LEU A 304 4.89 9.74 21.86
C LEU A 304 5.26 11.22 21.75
N LYS A 305 4.30 12.11 21.42
CA LYS A 305 4.48 13.56 21.46
C LYS A 305 4.83 14.05 22.86
N GLY A 306 4.17 13.51 23.88
CA GLY A 306 4.52 13.81 25.29
C GLY A 306 5.93 13.37 25.69
N LEU A 307 6.41 12.22 25.16
CA LEU A 307 7.80 11.78 25.36
C LEU A 307 8.80 12.67 24.61
N ALA A 308 8.42 13.19 23.44
CA ALA A 308 9.23 14.16 22.69
C ALA A 308 9.32 15.51 23.42
N ASP A 309 8.21 16.00 23.97
CA ASP A 309 8.19 17.22 24.82
C ASP A 309 9.13 17.08 26.01
N GLU A 310 9.09 15.93 26.68
CA GLU A 310 9.97 15.64 27.83
C GLU A 310 11.44 15.55 27.40
N ALA A 311 11.73 14.98 26.24
CA ALA A 311 13.09 14.91 25.70
C ALA A 311 13.64 16.30 25.38
N CYS A 312 12.83 17.19 24.79
CA CYS A 312 13.19 18.59 24.57
C CYS A 312 13.50 19.32 25.88
N ARG A 313 12.63 19.17 26.89
CA ARG A 313 12.82 19.77 28.20
C ARG A 313 14.10 19.28 28.87
N THR A 314 14.34 17.96 28.85
CA THR A 314 15.56 17.35 29.42
C THR A 314 16.83 17.89 28.73
N ALA A 315 16.78 18.08 27.41
CA ALA A 315 17.90 18.62 26.65
C ALA A 315 18.22 20.09 27.03
N MET A 316 17.20 20.94 27.16
CA MET A 316 17.34 22.33 27.54
C MET A 316 17.81 22.50 28.99
N GLU A 317 17.39 21.60 29.90
CA GLU A 317 17.90 21.57 31.27
C GLU A 317 19.38 21.15 31.34
N ALA A 318 19.77 20.16 30.52
CA ALA A 318 21.15 19.70 30.46
C ALA A 318 22.12 20.67 29.80
N VAL A 319 21.62 21.48 28.85
CA VAL A 319 22.42 22.48 28.11
C VAL A 319 21.70 23.82 28.15
N PRO A 320 21.84 24.58 29.26
CA PRO A 320 21.18 25.85 29.42
C PRO A 320 21.54 26.87 28.32
N GLY A 321 20.54 27.59 27.84
CA GLY A 321 20.71 28.60 26.76
C GLY A 321 20.44 28.03 25.37
N THR A 322 20.08 26.72 25.25
CA THR A 322 19.54 26.16 24.02
C THR A 322 18.02 26.21 24.03
N ASP A 323 17.44 26.21 22.83
CA ASP A 323 16.02 25.96 22.58
C ASP A 323 15.90 24.68 21.73
N VAL A 324 15.11 23.71 22.20
CA VAL A 324 14.91 22.41 21.52
C VAL A 324 13.45 22.21 21.27
N THR A 325 13.08 22.09 20.01
CA THR A 325 11.70 21.91 19.55
C THR A 325 11.62 20.77 18.55
N TYR A 326 10.40 20.39 18.17
CA TYR A 326 10.18 19.45 17.08
C TYR A 326 8.93 19.78 16.26
N THR A 327 8.89 19.29 15.04
CA THR A 327 7.70 19.22 14.20
C THR A 327 7.35 17.75 13.93
N VAL A 328 6.06 17.46 13.73
CA VAL A 328 5.58 16.15 13.28
C VAL A 328 5.38 16.22 11.78
N THR A 329 6.09 15.36 11.04
CA THR A 329 6.05 15.33 9.58
C THR A 329 5.25 14.15 9.03
N GLY A 330 4.88 13.20 9.86
CA GLY A 330 3.99 12.09 9.50
C GLY A 330 3.39 11.47 10.76
N ASP A 331 2.08 11.21 10.74
CA ASP A 331 1.34 10.62 11.88
C ASP A 331 0.33 9.59 11.36
N ARG A 332 0.59 8.32 11.62
CA ARG A 332 -0.24 7.19 11.22
C ARG A 332 -0.49 6.29 12.45
N PRO A 333 -1.74 6.04 12.84
CA PRO A 333 -2.04 5.19 13.98
C PRO A 333 -1.70 3.72 13.69
N PRO A 334 -1.40 2.90 14.71
CA PRO A 334 -1.29 1.46 14.53
C PRO A 334 -2.67 0.87 14.20
N VAL A 335 -2.66 -0.24 13.46
CA VAL A 335 -3.86 -0.98 13.11
C VAL A 335 -3.77 -2.37 13.72
N GLU A 336 -4.72 -2.68 14.60
CA GLU A 336 -4.84 -3.99 15.23
C GLU A 336 -5.71 -4.91 14.36
N ARG A 337 -5.43 -6.21 14.44
CA ARG A 337 -6.23 -7.25 13.80
C ARG A 337 -7.69 -7.21 14.25
N ASP A 338 -8.62 -7.34 13.31
CA ASP A 338 -9.99 -7.72 13.63
C ASP A 338 -10.14 -9.25 13.54
N PRO A 339 -10.34 -9.95 14.66
CA PRO A 339 -10.50 -11.41 14.64
C PRO A 339 -11.80 -11.88 13.95
N GLU A 340 -12.77 -10.99 13.77
CA GLU A 340 -14.05 -11.27 13.12
C GLU A 340 -14.08 -10.87 11.64
N SER A 341 -12.93 -10.45 11.05
CA SER A 341 -12.85 -10.01 9.67
C SER A 341 -13.34 -11.07 8.68
N GLY A 342 -14.35 -10.69 7.91
CA GLY A 342 -14.90 -11.51 6.83
C GLY A 342 -13.92 -11.64 5.67
N LEU A 343 -13.17 -10.57 5.36
CA LEU A 343 -12.12 -10.56 4.35
C LEU A 343 -11.03 -11.58 4.66
N VAL A 344 -10.48 -11.52 5.88
CA VAL A 344 -9.40 -12.43 6.31
C VAL A 344 -9.87 -13.89 6.21
N SER A 345 -11.06 -14.18 6.72
CA SER A 345 -11.65 -15.54 6.65
C SER A 345 -11.87 -16.02 5.21
N ALA A 346 -12.29 -15.13 4.29
CA ALA A 346 -12.48 -15.47 2.89
C ALA A 346 -11.14 -15.70 2.18
N LEU A 347 -10.12 -14.88 2.49
CA LEU A 347 -8.79 -15.00 1.92
C LEU A 347 -8.09 -16.29 2.37
N GLU A 348 -8.19 -16.65 3.66
CA GLU A 348 -7.67 -17.94 4.17
C GLU A 348 -8.30 -19.13 3.43
N ARG A 349 -9.64 -19.14 3.26
CA ARG A 349 -10.33 -20.18 2.49
C ARG A 349 -9.87 -20.24 1.04
N ALA A 350 -9.77 -19.10 0.37
CA ALA A 350 -9.31 -19.05 -1.02
C ALA A 350 -7.86 -19.56 -1.15
N ALA A 351 -6.98 -19.18 -0.23
CA ALA A 351 -5.60 -19.67 -0.19
C ALA A 351 -5.56 -21.19 0.04
N GLU A 352 -6.33 -21.72 0.98
CA GLU A 352 -6.41 -23.17 1.25
C GLU A 352 -6.93 -23.97 0.05
N GLN A 353 -7.97 -23.48 -0.62
CA GLN A 353 -8.50 -24.13 -1.82
C GLN A 353 -7.48 -24.22 -2.96
N VAL A 354 -6.62 -23.20 -3.11
CA VAL A 354 -5.62 -23.12 -4.17
C VAL A 354 -4.36 -23.90 -3.81
N THR A 355 -3.90 -23.80 -2.57
CA THR A 355 -2.58 -24.33 -2.14
C THR A 355 -2.66 -25.66 -1.39
N GLY A 356 -3.84 -26.03 -0.91
CA GLY A 356 -4.06 -27.21 -0.04
C GLY A 356 -3.72 -26.95 1.44
N ALA A 357 -3.37 -25.72 1.81
CA ALA A 357 -3.07 -25.32 3.19
C ALA A 357 -3.54 -23.86 3.43
N ALA A 358 -4.02 -23.58 4.64
CA ALA A 358 -4.35 -22.22 5.05
C ALA A 358 -3.09 -21.32 5.04
N ALA A 359 -3.23 -20.09 4.55
CA ALA A 359 -2.15 -19.13 4.61
C ALA A 359 -1.90 -18.71 6.07
N PRO A 360 -0.64 -18.68 6.54
CA PRO A 360 -0.35 -18.22 7.90
C PRO A 360 -0.77 -16.76 8.09
N ILE A 361 -1.35 -16.45 9.25
CA ILE A 361 -1.61 -15.07 9.67
C ILE A 361 -0.33 -14.49 10.26
N ASP A 362 -0.01 -13.25 9.90
CA ASP A 362 1.15 -12.52 10.40
C ASP A 362 0.85 -11.01 10.43
N VAL A 363 1.79 -10.19 10.88
CA VAL A 363 1.69 -8.74 10.94
C VAL A 363 2.56 -8.09 9.87
N PHE A 364 2.17 -6.91 9.41
CA PHE A 364 2.97 -6.07 8.53
C PHE A 364 3.73 -5.04 9.38
N THR A 365 5.06 -5.07 9.35
CA THR A 365 5.87 -4.16 10.17
C THR A 365 5.96 -2.75 9.60
N GLY A 366 5.67 -2.59 8.31
CA GLY A 366 5.51 -1.33 7.60
C GLY A 366 4.11 -0.74 7.74
N TYR A 367 3.76 0.16 6.85
CA TYR A 367 2.45 0.78 6.73
C TYR A 367 2.04 0.73 5.26
N THR A 368 0.79 0.52 4.95
CA THR A 368 0.28 0.34 3.59
C THR A 368 -0.91 1.24 3.34
N ASP A 369 -1.34 1.36 2.09
CA ASP A 369 -2.53 2.12 1.70
C ASP A 369 -3.79 1.63 2.45
N THR A 370 -3.96 0.32 2.66
CA THR A 370 -5.10 -0.20 3.41
C THR A 370 -5.02 0.13 4.89
N ALA A 371 -3.83 0.22 5.46
CA ALA A 371 -3.64 0.70 6.83
C ALA A 371 -3.98 2.19 6.97
N VAL A 372 -3.74 3.02 5.94
CA VAL A 372 -4.23 4.41 5.89
C VAL A 372 -5.75 4.45 5.95
N CYS A 373 -6.43 3.59 5.19
CA CYS A 373 -7.90 3.49 5.24
C CYS A 373 -8.39 3.14 6.65
N ALA A 374 -7.77 2.16 7.31
CA ALA A 374 -8.12 1.79 8.68
C ALA A 374 -7.92 2.96 9.66
N GLY A 375 -6.83 3.71 9.50
CA GLY A 375 -6.51 4.84 10.37
C GLY A 375 -7.38 6.08 10.17
N LEU A 376 -7.80 6.38 8.94
CA LEU A 376 -8.54 7.60 8.61
C LEU A 376 -10.06 7.43 8.60
N ASN A 377 -10.57 6.33 8.07
CA ASN A 377 -12.02 6.11 8.00
C ASN A 377 -12.53 4.98 8.91
N GLY A 378 -11.65 4.38 9.72
CA GLY A 378 -12.01 3.35 10.70
C GLY A 378 -12.34 1.99 10.07
N ASN A 379 -11.96 1.75 8.82
CA ASN A 379 -12.19 0.46 8.17
C ASN A 379 -11.45 -0.66 8.91
N ARG A 380 -12.15 -1.75 9.23
CA ARG A 380 -11.60 -2.91 9.96
C ARG A 380 -11.44 -4.15 9.08
N GLU A 381 -11.94 -4.11 7.87
CA GLU A 381 -11.86 -5.17 6.87
C GLU A 381 -10.68 -4.93 5.94
N ILE A 382 -9.47 -4.99 6.51
CA ILE A 382 -8.21 -4.80 5.78
C ILE A 382 -7.32 -6.03 5.87
N ALA A 383 -6.59 -6.32 4.81
CA ALA A 383 -5.52 -7.31 4.78
C ALA A 383 -4.53 -7.01 3.67
N SER A 384 -3.28 -7.47 3.83
CA SER A 384 -2.30 -7.51 2.75
C SER A 384 -2.00 -8.97 2.38
N TYR A 385 -1.96 -9.25 1.07
CA TYR A 385 -1.55 -10.55 0.55
C TYR A 385 -1.06 -10.41 -0.88
N GLY A 386 0.21 -10.71 -1.12
CA GLY A 386 0.79 -10.62 -2.47
C GLY A 386 2.03 -11.49 -2.62
N PRO A 387 2.59 -11.52 -3.84
CA PRO A 387 3.73 -12.35 -4.18
C PRO A 387 5.05 -11.75 -3.71
N GLY A 388 6.03 -12.58 -3.40
CA GLY A 388 7.38 -12.17 -3.03
C GLY A 388 7.53 -11.78 -1.57
N SER A 389 8.66 -11.18 -1.25
CA SER A 389 9.11 -10.89 0.12
C SER A 389 9.63 -9.47 0.27
N LEU A 390 9.29 -8.80 1.38
CA LEU A 390 9.87 -7.51 1.76
C LEU A 390 11.40 -7.57 1.96
N GLU A 391 11.98 -8.76 2.09
CA GLU A 391 13.43 -8.90 2.25
C GLU A 391 14.22 -8.43 1.03
N VAL A 392 13.61 -8.48 -0.17
CA VAL A 392 14.23 -8.05 -1.43
C VAL A 392 13.69 -6.72 -1.95
N ALA A 393 12.59 -6.22 -1.39
CA ALA A 393 12.01 -4.93 -1.74
C ALA A 393 12.97 -3.77 -1.43
N HIS A 394 12.91 -2.69 -2.21
CA HIS A 394 13.71 -1.45 -2.05
C HIS A 394 15.23 -1.65 -2.21
N LYS A 395 15.69 -2.83 -2.62
CA LYS A 395 17.10 -3.16 -2.80
C LYS A 395 17.46 -3.32 -4.27
N PRO A 396 18.75 -3.21 -4.64
CA PRO A 396 19.22 -3.76 -5.91
C PRO A 396 18.89 -5.24 -6.01
N ASP A 397 18.75 -5.73 -7.22
CA ASP A 397 18.42 -7.13 -7.50
C ASP A 397 17.04 -7.56 -6.96
N GLU A 398 16.11 -6.61 -6.86
CA GLU A 398 14.72 -6.90 -6.53
C GLU A 398 14.13 -7.90 -7.54
N HIS A 399 13.44 -8.89 -7.02
CA HIS A 399 12.83 -9.95 -7.83
C HIS A 399 11.66 -10.60 -7.12
N VAL A 400 10.80 -11.28 -7.90
CA VAL A 400 9.68 -12.07 -7.37
C VAL A 400 9.67 -13.48 -7.97
N PRO A 401 9.44 -14.54 -7.18
CA PRO A 401 9.30 -15.89 -7.70
C PRO A 401 8.11 -16.01 -8.68
N VAL A 402 8.35 -16.54 -9.87
CA VAL A 402 7.27 -16.81 -10.86
C VAL A 402 6.17 -17.68 -10.26
N GLN A 403 6.54 -18.65 -9.42
CA GLN A 403 5.57 -19.51 -8.72
C GLN A 403 4.68 -18.73 -7.76
N ASP A 404 5.20 -17.69 -7.12
CA ASP A 404 4.42 -16.82 -6.23
C ASP A 404 3.41 -16.00 -7.01
N LEU A 405 3.81 -15.42 -8.16
CA LEU A 405 2.90 -14.73 -9.06
C LEU A 405 1.74 -15.64 -9.48
N GLN A 406 2.04 -16.87 -9.88
CA GLN A 406 1.03 -17.85 -10.31
C GLN A 406 0.10 -18.26 -9.16
N ARG A 407 0.66 -18.50 -7.98
CA ARG A 407 -0.08 -18.84 -6.77
C ARG A 407 -1.03 -17.70 -6.35
N VAL A 408 -0.51 -16.48 -6.25
CA VAL A 408 -1.30 -15.32 -5.81
C VAL A 408 -2.38 -14.97 -6.83
N ALA A 409 -2.09 -15.02 -8.12
CA ALA A 409 -3.11 -14.82 -9.15
C ALA A 409 -4.26 -15.83 -9.04
N ALA A 410 -3.96 -17.10 -8.74
CA ALA A 410 -4.98 -18.13 -8.52
C ALA A 410 -5.79 -17.87 -7.25
N VAL A 411 -5.15 -17.44 -6.15
CA VAL A 411 -5.81 -17.07 -4.89
C VAL A 411 -6.74 -15.87 -5.09
N PHE A 412 -6.28 -14.80 -5.76
CA PHE A 412 -7.13 -13.64 -6.03
C PHE A 412 -8.33 -13.97 -6.92
N LYS A 413 -8.10 -14.77 -7.95
CA LYS A 413 -9.21 -15.27 -8.78
C LYS A 413 -10.24 -16.03 -7.93
N ARG A 414 -9.80 -16.95 -7.07
CA ARG A 414 -10.69 -17.73 -6.21
C ARG A 414 -11.44 -16.83 -5.22
N LEU A 415 -10.72 -15.93 -4.53
CA LEU A 415 -11.31 -14.95 -3.61
C LEU A 415 -12.40 -14.11 -4.28
N VAL A 416 -12.11 -13.55 -5.46
CA VAL A 416 -13.06 -12.72 -6.19
C VAL A 416 -14.30 -13.52 -6.61
N LEU A 417 -14.13 -14.76 -7.07
CA LEU A 417 -15.26 -15.61 -7.44
C LEU A 417 -16.11 -15.95 -6.22
N ASP A 418 -15.51 -16.34 -5.09
CA ASP A 418 -16.23 -16.71 -3.86
C ASP A 418 -16.98 -15.51 -3.27
N VAL A 419 -16.34 -14.35 -3.23
CA VAL A 419 -16.88 -13.17 -2.55
C VAL A 419 -17.88 -12.40 -3.41
N CYS A 420 -17.63 -12.30 -4.71
CA CYS A 420 -18.45 -11.48 -5.58
C CYS A 420 -19.50 -12.27 -6.37
N PHE A 421 -19.31 -13.58 -6.59
CA PHE A 421 -20.14 -14.34 -7.52
C PHE A 421 -20.82 -15.60 -6.92
N GLU A 422 -20.30 -16.14 -5.82
CA GLU A 422 -20.91 -17.31 -5.15
C GLU A 422 -21.65 -16.87 -3.89
N GLN A 423 -22.83 -17.46 -3.65
CA GLN A 423 -23.58 -17.38 -2.38
C GLN A 423 -23.33 -18.62 -1.57
#